data_dfe17f0e879d85ab363893f25f9afd57
#
_entry.id   dfe17f0e879d85ab363893f25f9afd57
#
_cell.length_a   1.000
_cell.length_b   1.000
_cell.length_c   1.000
_cell.angle_alpha   90.00
_cell.angle_beta   90.00
_cell.angle_gamma   90.00
#
_symmetry.space_group_name_H-M   'P 1'
#
loop_
_entity.id
_entity.type
_entity.pdbx_description
1 polymer ?
#
loop_
_entity_poly.entity_id
_entity_poly.type
_entity_poly.pdbx_seq_one_letter_code
_entity_poly.pdbx_strand_id
1 'polypeptide(L)'
;MKFILRFTFLLLLIATNNIWAQDYNVTQKYFIIPIVKQKSFIALVRLRVNVAEKDSLNTFLHQIKVSTKGSTNSSDILSIKAYSNTDSNYLSEGKVLQSVFFSSKEYSKVDTLLLNGNLRLKPHTNFIWVGVVLKPSAEIGNRIELSVISTEINNYSILVPFQKIIQPSRIATAVRMFMQDNVHTSRIPGIATAKNGDLLATFDARYNAGRDLQGDIDIALCRSTDSGNTWLPMQKVIDMGTWGGLPEKFNGVSDAAILVDDKTGAIFIAGLWMHGVLDDNGKWIEGLTDTSKVWNHQWRNKGSQPGFLPTQTAQFLLVKSVDNGKTWSIPVNITKMCKREEWWLFAPAPGRGFTLNNGILVFPTQGRDKDGKPFSNITYSKDGGKTWETSEPAASESTSECAGVQLSDGTIMLNMRTNANKGLEGVGNGRTVVTTADLGKTWKVHQTSRSALPEPVCMASLYKHQYLKNGKKKSVLLFVNPNSKVTRNHITLKVSFDDGNTWPSDKHILLDELNGAGYSCITSIDNDTIGIIYEGSQAQLIFQKINLKQIIE
;
A
#
# COMPACT_ATOMS: atom_id res chain seq x y z
N MET A 1 -42.95 -44.67 44.53
CA MET A 1 -43.61 -43.97 43.41
C MET A 1 -43.68 -42.44 43.64
N LYS A 2 -42.76 -41.82 44.36
CA LYS A 2 -42.69 -40.34 44.58
C LYS A 2 -41.41 -39.70 44.14
N PHE A 3 -40.44 -40.43 43.55
CA PHE A 3 -39.15 -39.90 43.14
C PHE A 3 -39.02 -39.64 41.62
N ILE A 4 -39.91 -40.14 40.80
CA ILE A 4 -39.86 -40.01 39.32
C ILE A 4 -40.55 -38.71 38.84
N LEU A 5 -41.45 -38.11 39.63
CA LEU A 5 -42.22 -36.95 39.22
C LEU A 5 -41.47 -35.60 39.37
N ARG A 6 -40.36 -35.57 40.14
CA ARG A 6 -39.54 -34.32 40.28
C ARG A 6 -38.46 -34.13 39.22
N PHE A 7 -38.05 -35.18 38.55
CA PHE A 7 -37.03 -35.10 37.51
C PHE A 7 -37.59 -34.67 36.14
N THR A 8 -38.86 -34.99 35.85
CA THR A 8 -39.53 -34.64 34.61
C THR A 8 -39.88 -33.16 34.54
N PHE A 9 -40.11 -32.48 35.66
CA PHE A 9 -40.43 -31.02 35.68
C PHE A 9 -39.19 -30.14 35.49
N LEU A 10 -38.00 -30.61 35.90
CA LEU A 10 -36.75 -29.87 35.73
C LEU A 10 -36.23 -29.94 34.27
N LEU A 11 -36.50 -31.03 33.55
CA LEU A 11 -36.17 -31.19 32.13
C LEU A 11 -37.09 -30.37 31.19
N LEU A 12 -38.36 -30.14 31.60
CA LEU A 12 -39.29 -29.29 30.81
C LEU A 12 -38.96 -27.81 30.95
N LEU A 13 -38.40 -27.33 32.07
CA LEU A 13 -38.01 -25.93 32.25
C LEU A 13 -36.71 -25.56 31.49
N ILE A 14 -35.84 -26.53 31.20
CA ILE A 14 -34.62 -26.33 30.42
C ILE A 14 -34.92 -26.37 28.89
N ALA A 15 -35.96 -27.12 28.51
CA ALA A 15 -36.36 -27.22 27.10
C ALA A 15 -37.13 -25.97 26.59
N THR A 16 -37.82 -25.25 27.46
CA THR A 16 -38.61 -24.07 27.06
C THR A 16 -37.79 -22.79 26.82
N ASN A 17 -36.56 -22.71 27.38
CA ASN A 17 -35.68 -21.54 27.17
C ASN A 17 -34.84 -21.59 25.90
N ASN A 18 -34.83 -22.72 25.18
CA ASN A 18 -34.04 -22.88 23.96
C ASN A 18 -34.82 -22.72 22.65
N ILE A 19 -36.16 -22.61 22.69
CA ILE A 19 -37.01 -22.59 21.47
C ILE A 19 -37.04 -21.19 20.83
N TRP A 20 -36.73 -20.12 21.58
CA TRP A 20 -36.82 -18.73 21.10
C TRP A 20 -35.49 -18.15 20.56
N ALA A 21 -34.37 -18.85 20.75
CA ALA A 21 -33.06 -18.41 20.23
C ALA A 21 -32.89 -18.66 18.72
N GLN A 22 -33.85 -19.32 18.03
CA GLN A 22 -33.79 -19.63 16.60
C GLN A 22 -34.24 -18.50 15.66
N ASP A 23 -34.87 -17.43 16.16
CA ASP A 23 -35.42 -16.36 15.32
C ASP A 23 -34.39 -15.31 14.90
N TYR A 24 -33.21 -15.27 15.56
CA TYR A 24 -32.14 -14.33 15.26
C TYR A 24 -30.82 -15.03 14.98
N ASN A 25 -30.25 -14.78 13.81
CA ASN A 25 -28.91 -15.29 13.49
C ASN A 25 -27.95 -14.09 13.37
N VAL A 26 -26.97 -14.03 14.31
CA VAL A 26 -25.97 -12.98 14.35
C VAL A 26 -24.60 -13.57 14.04
N THR A 27 -23.93 -13.03 13.03
CA THR A 27 -22.56 -13.38 12.66
C THR A 27 -21.68 -12.14 12.57
N GLN A 28 -20.37 -12.31 12.73
CA GLN A 28 -19.42 -11.21 12.60
C GLN A 28 -18.33 -11.51 11.57
N LYS A 29 -17.82 -10.44 10.93
CA LYS A 29 -16.59 -10.45 10.13
C LYS A 29 -15.68 -9.33 10.61
N TYR A 30 -14.47 -9.68 11.04
CA TYR A 30 -13.39 -8.75 11.32
C TYR A 30 -12.63 -8.41 10.04
N PHE A 31 -12.19 -7.15 9.90
CA PHE A 31 -11.41 -6.66 8.76
C PHE A 31 -10.02 -6.26 9.21
N ILE A 32 -8.99 -6.82 8.57
CA ILE A 32 -7.59 -6.45 8.78
C ILE A 32 -7.26 -5.28 7.86
N ILE A 33 -7.33 -4.08 8.41
CA ILE A 33 -7.13 -2.83 7.68
C ILE A 33 -6.30 -1.85 8.51
N PRO A 34 -5.64 -0.85 7.91
CA PRO A 34 -4.94 0.18 8.66
C PRO A 34 -5.92 1.07 9.42
N ILE A 35 -5.62 1.30 10.71
CA ILE A 35 -6.38 2.23 11.55
C ILE A 35 -5.74 3.60 11.43
N VAL A 36 -6.20 4.41 10.48
CA VAL A 36 -5.59 5.70 10.13
C VAL A 36 -6.00 6.77 11.15
N LYS A 37 -5.01 7.38 11.83
CA LYS A 37 -5.21 8.38 12.91
C LYS A 37 -6.03 9.60 12.48
N GLN A 38 -5.93 10.00 11.22
CA GLN A 38 -6.63 11.17 10.67
C GLN A 38 -8.14 10.94 10.44
N LYS A 39 -8.62 9.70 10.57
CA LYS A 39 -10.04 9.38 10.40
C LYS A 39 -10.81 9.53 11.70
N SER A 40 -12.02 10.05 11.60
CA SER A 40 -12.93 10.22 12.74
C SER A 40 -13.58 8.91 13.22
N PHE A 41 -13.54 7.86 12.41
CA PHE A 41 -14.07 6.53 12.69
C PHE A 41 -13.52 5.50 11.71
N ILE A 42 -13.19 4.31 12.20
CA ILE A 42 -12.75 3.18 11.38
C ILE A 42 -13.48 1.92 11.81
N ALA A 43 -14.29 1.38 10.90
CA ALA A 43 -15.02 0.14 11.12
C ALA A 43 -14.07 -1.06 11.04
N LEU A 44 -14.04 -1.89 12.08
CA LEU A 44 -13.21 -3.09 12.15
C LEU A 44 -14.02 -4.38 12.09
N VAL A 45 -15.29 -4.32 12.54
CA VAL A 45 -16.17 -5.49 12.58
C VAL A 45 -17.49 -5.16 11.88
N ARG A 46 -17.92 -6.06 11.00
CA ARG A 46 -19.27 -6.07 10.46
C ARG A 46 -20.09 -7.16 11.12
N LEU A 47 -21.17 -6.78 11.80
CA LEU A 47 -22.22 -7.71 12.21
C LEU A 47 -23.20 -7.89 11.07
N ARG A 48 -23.63 -9.12 10.86
CA ARG A 48 -24.79 -9.48 10.05
C ARG A 48 -25.86 -10.04 10.98
N VAL A 49 -27.00 -9.36 11.06
CA VAL A 49 -28.15 -9.78 11.87
C VAL A 49 -29.29 -10.12 10.93
N ASN A 50 -29.69 -11.39 10.89
CA ASN A 50 -30.84 -11.86 10.14
C ASN A 50 -32.06 -11.92 11.07
N VAL A 51 -33.18 -11.34 10.63
CA VAL A 51 -34.45 -11.28 11.33
C VAL A 51 -35.51 -11.97 10.48
N ALA A 52 -36.30 -12.88 11.06
CA ALA A 52 -37.38 -13.55 10.35
C ALA A 52 -38.47 -12.52 9.96
N GLU A 53 -39.12 -12.71 8.82
CA GLU A 53 -40.11 -11.76 8.27
C GLU A 53 -41.28 -11.52 9.20
N LYS A 54 -41.75 -12.58 9.88
CA LYS A 54 -42.87 -12.52 10.84
C LYS A 54 -42.62 -11.64 12.07
N ASP A 55 -41.36 -11.41 12.42
CA ASP A 55 -40.94 -10.74 13.67
C ASP A 55 -40.46 -9.31 13.47
N SER A 56 -40.47 -8.82 12.22
CA SER A 56 -39.80 -7.58 11.82
C SER A 56 -40.42 -6.28 12.33
N LEU A 57 -41.70 -6.27 12.70
CA LEU A 57 -42.42 -5.03 13.05
C LEU A 57 -41.99 -4.46 14.41
N ASN A 58 -41.53 -5.30 15.35
CA ASN A 58 -41.17 -4.93 16.71
C ASN A 58 -39.81 -5.50 17.17
N THR A 59 -38.85 -5.62 16.28
CA THR A 59 -37.54 -6.13 16.61
C THR A 59 -36.53 -4.99 16.74
N PHE A 60 -35.90 -4.89 17.90
CA PHE A 60 -34.92 -3.85 18.24
C PHE A 60 -33.64 -4.44 18.77
N LEU A 61 -32.51 -3.92 18.28
CA LEU A 61 -31.18 -4.14 18.87
C LEU A 61 -30.93 -3.06 19.91
N HIS A 62 -30.77 -3.47 21.19
CA HIS A 62 -30.60 -2.58 22.32
C HIS A 62 -29.18 -2.45 22.80
N GLN A 63 -28.39 -3.51 22.67
CA GLN A 63 -27.01 -3.52 23.18
C GLN A 63 -26.10 -4.38 22.32
N ILE A 64 -24.83 -3.95 22.22
CA ILE A 64 -23.73 -4.70 21.63
C ILE A 64 -22.62 -4.77 22.68
N LYS A 65 -22.22 -5.99 23.07
CA LYS A 65 -21.09 -6.23 23.97
C LYS A 65 -19.84 -6.51 23.13
N VAL A 66 -18.81 -5.69 23.31
CA VAL A 66 -17.56 -5.77 22.53
C VAL A 66 -16.37 -6.10 23.43
N SER A 67 -15.31 -6.67 22.85
CA SER A 67 -14.02 -6.90 23.49
C SER A 67 -12.91 -6.29 22.67
N THR A 68 -11.92 -5.70 23.38
CA THR A 68 -10.66 -5.21 22.82
C THR A 68 -9.45 -6.04 23.28
N LYS A 69 -9.72 -7.21 23.88
CA LYS A 69 -8.69 -8.16 24.32
C LYS A 69 -7.86 -8.61 23.10
N GLY A 70 -6.52 -8.53 23.23
CA GLY A 70 -5.60 -8.80 22.11
C GLY A 70 -5.01 -7.53 21.48
N SER A 71 -5.52 -6.35 21.83
CA SER A 71 -4.88 -5.07 21.50
C SER A 71 -3.55 -4.91 22.24
N THR A 72 -2.53 -4.35 21.57
CA THR A 72 -1.23 -4.07 22.24
C THR A 72 -1.35 -2.93 23.26
N ASN A 73 -2.17 -1.94 22.96
CA ASN A 73 -2.48 -0.83 23.85
C ASN A 73 -3.90 -0.32 23.61
N SER A 74 -4.85 -0.80 24.40
CA SER A 74 -6.26 -0.38 24.29
C SER A 74 -6.48 1.09 24.71
N SER A 75 -5.52 1.70 25.42
CA SER A 75 -5.61 3.11 25.83
C SER A 75 -5.49 4.10 24.65
N ASP A 76 -5.09 3.65 23.46
CA ASP A 76 -5.10 4.43 22.23
C ASP A 76 -6.52 4.70 21.69
N ILE A 77 -7.52 3.93 22.16
CA ILE A 77 -8.91 4.09 21.79
C ILE A 77 -9.53 5.24 22.58
N LEU A 78 -10.12 6.21 21.89
CA LEU A 78 -10.93 7.27 22.50
C LEU A 78 -12.34 6.77 22.77
N SER A 79 -12.97 6.16 21.77
CA SER A 79 -14.33 5.59 21.88
C SER A 79 -14.55 4.46 20.87
N ILE A 80 -15.54 3.62 21.15
CA ILE A 80 -16.04 2.60 20.22
C ILE A 80 -17.45 3.02 19.80
N LYS A 81 -17.75 2.94 18.51
CA LYS A 81 -19.03 3.30 17.94
C LYS A 81 -19.57 2.19 17.05
N ALA A 82 -20.89 2.16 16.87
CA ALA A 82 -21.54 1.27 15.92
C ALA A 82 -22.52 2.06 15.04
N TYR A 83 -22.56 1.72 13.76
CA TYR A 83 -23.43 2.34 12.76
C TYR A 83 -24.16 1.25 11.98
N SER A 84 -25.40 1.48 11.57
CA SER A 84 -26.08 0.59 10.62
C SER A 84 -25.91 1.09 9.19
N ASN A 85 -25.88 0.15 8.26
CA ASN A 85 -25.91 0.41 6.84
C ASN A 85 -26.72 -0.70 6.14
N THR A 86 -27.31 -0.39 5.01
CA THR A 86 -28.01 -1.37 4.16
C THR A 86 -27.06 -2.13 3.24
N ASP A 87 -25.82 -1.67 3.09
CA ASP A 87 -24.81 -2.25 2.20
C ASP A 87 -23.88 -3.20 2.96
N SER A 88 -23.64 -4.39 2.38
CA SER A 88 -22.69 -5.38 2.90
C SER A 88 -21.25 -5.05 2.57
N ASN A 89 -21.00 -4.16 1.61
CA ASN A 89 -19.65 -3.75 1.23
C ASN A 89 -19.01 -2.93 2.35
N TYR A 90 -17.68 -3.00 2.43
CA TYR A 90 -16.96 -2.18 3.40
C TYR A 90 -17.31 -0.70 3.24
N LEU A 91 -17.47 0.00 4.37
CA LEU A 91 -17.73 1.43 4.42
C LEU A 91 -16.58 2.20 3.76
N SER A 92 -16.76 2.61 2.50
CA SER A 92 -15.86 3.54 1.83
C SER A 92 -16.15 4.98 2.25
N GLU A 93 -15.13 5.83 2.22
CA GLU A 93 -15.34 7.28 2.38
C GLU A 93 -16.36 7.80 1.37
N GLY A 94 -17.26 8.68 1.84
CA GLY A 94 -18.36 9.24 1.04
C GLY A 94 -19.70 8.53 1.15
N LYS A 95 -19.77 7.31 1.73
CA LYS A 95 -21.05 6.71 2.10
C LYS A 95 -21.52 7.28 3.44
N VAL A 96 -22.56 8.08 3.41
CA VAL A 96 -23.19 8.63 4.61
C VAL A 96 -23.74 7.48 5.44
N LEU A 97 -23.22 7.33 6.66
CA LEU A 97 -23.77 6.43 7.65
C LEU A 97 -25.16 6.92 8.06
N GLN A 98 -26.18 6.09 7.90
CA GLN A 98 -27.58 6.52 8.08
C GLN A 98 -27.90 6.96 9.51
N SER A 99 -27.24 6.42 10.53
CA SER A 99 -27.37 6.85 11.92
C SER A 99 -26.34 6.22 12.85
N VAL A 100 -25.98 6.93 13.92
CA VAL A 100 -25.16 6.42 15.03
C VAL A 100 -26.09 5.73 16.01
N PHE A 101 -25.84 4.47 16.33
CA PHE A 101 -26.69 3.73 17.27
C PHE A 101 -26.12 3.67 18.66
N PHE A 102 -24.82 3.45 18.76
CA PHE A 102 -24.18 3.14 20.01
C PHE A 102 -22.85 3.87 20.09
N SER A 103 -22.60 4.50 21.22
CA SER A 103 -21.27 5.07 21.50
C SER A 103 -20.92 4.83 22.97
N SER A 104 -19.67 4.51 23.25
CA SER A 104 -19.11 4.60 24.58
C SER A 104 -18.90 6.08 24.93
N LYS A 105 -19.17 6.48 26.17
CA LYS A 105 -18.87 7.85 26.63
C LYS A 105 -17.38 8.12 26.63
N GLU A 106 -16.58 7.25 27.21
CA GLU A 106 -15.13 7.19 27.13
C GLU A 106 -14.70 5.73 27.28
N TYR A 107 -13.63 5.34 26.56
CA TYR A 107 -13.05 4.03 26.73
C TYR A 107 -12.22 4.02 28.02
N SER A 108 -12.69 3.35 29.05
CA SER A 108 -11.89 2.99 30.23
C SER A 108 -11.17 1.67 29.94
N LYS A 109 -9.95 1.48 30.45
CA LYS A 109 -9.05 0.30 30.23
C LYS A 109 -9.66 -1.08 30.57
N VAL A 110 -10.91 -1.33 30.20
CA VAL A 110 -11.59 -2.62 30.41
C VAL A 110 -11.60 -3.40 29.11
N ASP A 111 -11.28 -4.68 29.18
CA ASP A 111 -11.27 -5.58 28.01
C ASP A 111 -12.63 -5.74 27.35
N THR A 112 -13.69 -5.36 28.04
CA THR A 112 -15.08 -5.55 27.59
C THR A 112 -15.91 -4.29 27.84
N LEU A 113 -16.68 -3.86 26.84
CA LEU A 113 -17.53 -2.68 26.89
C LEU A 113 -18.93 -2.99 26.37
N LEU A 114 -19.94 -2.32 26.96
CA LEU A 114 -21.33 -2.34 26.49
C LEU A 114 -21.63 -1.08 25.68
N LEU A 115 -22.09 -1.25 24.45
CA LEU A 115 -22.59 -0.19 23.61
C LEU A 115 -24.13 -0.25 23.66
N ASN A 116 -24.77 0.78 24.20
CA ASN A 116 -26.22 0.84 24.35
C ASN A 116 -26.84 1.70 23.25
N GLY A 117 -28.03 1.34 22.81
CA GLY A 117 -28.79 2.06 21.79
C GLY A 117 -30.18 1.47 21.58
N ASN A 118 -30.84 1.88 20.50
CA ASN A 118 -32.16 1.39 20.14
C ASN A 118 -32.33 1.41 18.61
N LEU A 119 -31.88 0.34 17.96
CA LEU A 119 -32.00 0.20 16.51
C LEU A 119 -33.15 -0.72 16.14
N ARG A 120 -34.15 -0.20 15.42
CA ARG A 120 -35.15 -1.04 14.78
C ARG A 120 -34.52 -1.84 13.65
N LEU A 121 -34.58 -3.16 13.75
CA LEU A 121 -34.11 -4.08 12.71
C LEU A 121 -35.16 -4.27 11.63
N LYS A 122 -34.72 -4.35 10.38
CA LYS A 122 -35.58 -4.63 9.23
C LYS A 122 -35.70 -6.16 9.04
N PRO A 123 -36.79 -6.64 8.35
CA PRO A 123 -36.84 -8.03 7.90
C PRO A 123 -35.57 -8.43 7.10
N HIS A 124 -35.22 -9.69 7.15
CA HIS A 124 -34.05 -10.27 6.48
C HIS A 124 -32.72 -9.78 7.07
N THR A 125 -31.81 -9.23 6.26
CA THR A 125 -30.45 -8.92 6.67
C THR A 125 -30.23 -7.47 7.03
N ASN A 126 -29.66 -7.25 8.22
CA ASN A 126 -29.17 -5.96 8.70
C ASN A 126 -27.65 -6.01 8.85
N PHE A 127 -26.93 -4.95 8.47
CA PHE A 127 -25.51 -4.81 8.67
C PHE A 127 -25.22 -3.71 9.67
N ILE A 128 -24.44 -4.03 10.70
CA ILE A 128 -23.98 -3.09 11.71
C ILE A 128 -22.45 -3.09 11.71
N TRP A 129 -21.86 -1.91 11.59
CA TRP A 129 -20.43 -1.70 11.53
C TRP A 129 -19.94 -1.16 12.87
N VAL A 130 -19.14 -1.96 13.57
CA VAL A 130 -18.52 -1.61 14.85
C VAL A 130 -17.08 -1.23 14.62
N GLY A 131 -16.66 -0.10 15.19
CA GLY A 131 -15.32 0.41 14.95
C GLY A 131 -14.85 1.35 16.06
N VAL A 132 -13.65 1.89 15.86
CA VAL A 132 -12.93 2.69 16.83
C VAL A 132 -12.75 4.12 16.38
N VAL A 133 -12.67 5.03 17.35
CA VAL A 133 -12.14 6.38 17.24
C VAL A 133 -10.85 6.39 18.05
N LEU A 134 -9.75 6.84 17.48
CA LEU A 134 -8.47 6.92 18.16
C LEU A 134 -8.29 8.24 18.90
N LYS A 135 -7.47 8.20 19.96
CA LYS A 135 -6.95 9.43 20.60
C LYS A 135 -5.91 10.09 19.68
N PRO A 136 -5.76 11.41 19.72
CA PRO A 136 -4.67 12.10 19.00
C PRO A 136 -3.28 11.59 19.40
N SER A 137 -3.10 11.16 20.66
CA SER A 137 -1.87 10.58 21.21
C SER A 137 -1.63 9.12 20.87
N ALA A 138 -2.53 8.45 20.13
CA ALA A 138 -2.38 7.05 19.77
C ALA A 138 -1.06 6.82 19.00
N GLU A 139 -0.34 5.75 19.36
CA GLU A 139 0.96 5.44 18.77
C GLU A 139 0.83 4.58 17.52
N ILE A 140 1.49 4.99 16.44
CA ILE A 140 1.56 4.19 15.21
C ILE A 140 2.39 2.91 15.45
N GLY A 141 1.92 1.82 14.84
CA GLY A 141 2.51 0.49 15.02
C GLY A 141 1.83 -0.32 16.14
N ASN A 142 1.13 0.30 17.10
CA ASN A 142 0.24 -0.40 18.01
C ASN A 142 -0.89 -1.10 17.24
N ARG A 143 -1.42 -2.17 17.81
CA ARG A 143 -2.44 -3.00 17.20
C ARG A 143 -3.73 -2.98 18.04
N ILE A 144 -4.85 -2.86 17.35
CA ILE A 144 -6.18 -2.93 17.95
C ILE A 144 -6.88 -4.19 17.44
N GLU A 145 -7.35 -4.98 18.40
CA GLU A 145 -8.28 -6.08 18.16
C GLU A 145 -9.66 -5.67 18.66
N LEU A 146 -10.69 -5.89 17.87
CA LEU A 146 -12.07 -5.62 18.24
C LEU A 146 -12.93 -6.81 17.84
N SER A 147 -13.70 -7.34 18.79
CA SER A 147 -14.65 -8.43 18.53
C SER A 147 -15.98 -8.14 19.23
N VAL A 148 -17.05 -8.68 18.69
CA VAL A 148 -18.37 -8.64 19.33
C VAL A 148 -18.59 -9.96 20.05
N ILE A 149 -18.92 -9.90 21.35
CA ILE A 149 -19.17 -11.06 22.20
C ILE A 149 -20.63 -11.47 22.13
N SER A 150 -21.54 -10.50 22.29
CA SER A 150 -22.99 -10.73 22.27
C SER A 150 -23.74 -9.47 21.83
N THR A 151 -24.98 -9.67 21.43
CA THR A 151 -25.96 -8.61 21.18
C THR A 151 -27.20 -8.86 22.00
N GLU A 152 -27.93 -7.79 22.38
CA GLU A 152 -29.24 -7.87 23.02
C GLU A 152 -30.31 -7.42 22.02
N ILE A 153 -31.17 -8.34 21.62
CA ILE A 153 -32.28 -8.11 20.70
C ILE A 153 -33.57 -8.41 21.44
N ASN A 154 -34.47 -7.43 21.60
CA ASN A 154 -35.75 -7.57 22.31
C ASN A 154 -35.62 -8.28 23.67
N ASN A 155 -34.68 -7.89 24.53
CA ASN A 155 -34.39 -8.49 25.84
C ASN A 155 -33.77 -9.92 25.79
N TYR A 156 -33.44 -10.44 24.60
CA TYR A 156 -32.71 -11.71 24.46
C TYR A 156 -31.22 -11.44 24.22
N SER A 157 -30.37 -12.02 25.04
CA SER A 157 -28.92 -11.99 24.85
C SER A 157 -28.51 -13.09 23.88
N ILE A 158 -27.94 -12.68 22.73
CA ILE A 158 -27.51 -13.59 21.67
C ILE A 158 -26.00 -13.58 21.61
N LEU A 159 -25.37 -14.73 21.84
CA LEU A 159 -23.93 -14.89 21.70
C LEU A 159 -23.56 -14.81 20.21
N VAL A 160 -22.54 -14.03 19.89
CA VAL A 160 -21.99 -13.93 18.54
C VAL A 160 -20.85 -14.93 18.40
N PRO A 161 -20.88 -15.85 17.44
CA PRO A 161 -19.81 -16.81 17.25
C PRO A 161 -18.44 -16.14 17.13
N PHE A 162 -17.47 -16.64 17.87
CA PHE A 162 -16.11 -16.11 17.86
C PHE A 162 -15.46 -16.34 16.50
N GLN A 163 -14.91 -15.27 15.92
CA GLN A 163 -14.05 -15.35 14.76
C GLN A 163 -12.60 -15.24 15.23
N LYS A 164 -11.77 -16.24 14.89
CA LYS A 164 -10.34 -16.17 15.16
C LYS A 164 -9.72 -15.03 14.33
N ILE A 165 -9.20 -14.02 15.01
CA ILE A 165 -8.46 -12.93 14.39
C ILE A 165 -7.01 -13.37 14.22
N ILE A 166 -6.57 -13.51 12.97
CA ILE A 166 -5.21 -14.00 12.67
C ILE A 166 -4.18 -12.93 13.02
N GLN A 167 -4.50 -11.67 12.71
CA GLN A 167 -3.65 -10.52 13.00
C GLN A 167 -4.53 -9.32 13.33
N PRO A 168 -4.30 -8.62 14.47
CA PRO A 168 -4.98 -7.37 14.77
C PRO A 168 -4.59 -6.24 13.82
N SER A 169 -5.50 -5.32 13.57
CA SER A 169 -5.28 -4.13 12.75
C SER A 169 -4.27 -3.17 13.39
N ARG A 170 -3.40 -2.56 12.57
CA ARG A 170 -2.36 -1.63 13.06
C ARG A 170 -2.80 -0.19 12.96
N ILE A 171 -2.41 0.61 13.96
CA ILE A 171 -2.52 2.06 13.91
C ILE A 171 -1.49 2.58 12.90
N ALA A 172 -1.96 3.44 12.00
CA ALA A 172 -1.23 4.00 10.88
C ALA A 172 -1.44 5.52 10.77
N THR A 173 -0.62 6.18 9.96
CA THR A 173 -0.88 7.55 9.52
C THR A 173 -1.12 7.61 8.02
N ALA A 174 -1.94 8.55 7.57
CA ALA A 174 -1.98 8.91 6.16
C ALA A 174 -0.84 9.89 5.87
N VAL A 175 -0.03 9.57 4.85
CA VAL A 175 0.86 10.55 4.21
C VAL A 175 0.02 11.49 3.35
N ARG A 176 -0.99 10.92 2.68
CA ARG A 176 -1.97 11.65 1.87
C ARG A 176 -3.37 11.10 2.08
N MET A 177 -4.28 11.96 2.50
CA MET A 177 -5.72 11.67 2.48
C MET A 177 -6.27 11.86 1.06
N PHE A 178 -7.52 11.44 0.84
CA PHE A 178 -8.22 11.65 -0.42
C PHE A 178 -8.43 13.15 -0.69
N MET A 179 -8.14 13.59 -1.90
CA MET A 179 -8.36 14.98 -2.39
C MET A 179 -7.77 16.07 -1.47
N GLN A 180 -6.61 15.80 -0.89
CA GLN A 180 -5.92 16.72 0.01
C GLN A 180 -5.12 17.76 -0.79
N ASP A 181 -5.11 19.05 -0.33
CA ASP A 181 -4.32 20.16 -0.90
C ASP A 181 -4.58 20.41 -2.41
N ASN A 182 -5.83 20.27 -2.85
CA ASN A 182 -6.24 20.39 -4.26
C ASN A 182 -5.62 19.34 -5.20
N VAL A 183 -5.01 18.29 -4.66
CA VAL A 183 -4.53 17.13 -5.42
C VAL A 183 -5.66 16.13 -5.54
N HIS A 184 -6.12 15.86 -6.76
CA HIS A 184 -7.18 14.88 -7.01
C HIS A 184 -6.76 13.48 -6.56
N THR A 185 -5.53 13.07 -6.93
CA THR A 185 -5.03 11.73 -6.60
C THR A 185 -3.54 11.75 -6.30
N SER A 186 -3.13 11.20 -5.15
CA SER A 186 -1.74 10.94 -4.81
C SER A 186 -1.44 9.46 -5.03
N ARG A 187 -0.46 9.15 -5.89
CA ARG A 187 -0.13 7.78 -6.32
C ARG A 187 1.38 7.54 -6.36
N ILE A 188 1.79 6.29 -6.60
CA ILE A 188 3.17 5.89 -6.92
C ILE A 188 4.15 6.24 -5.79
N PRO A 189 3.97 5.65 -4.59
CA PRO A 189 4.78 6.03 -3.43
C PRO A 189 6.22 5.52 -3.51
N GLY A 190 7.15 6.40 -3.17
CA GLY A 190 8.52 6.07 -2.78
C GLY A 190 8.77 6.50 -1.34
N ILE A 191 9.70 5.84 -0.62
CA ILE A 191 10.14 6.28 0.70
C ILE A 191 11.61 5.98 0.92
N ALA A 192 12.30 6.92 1.54
CA ALA A 192 13.67 6.73 2.01
C ALA A 192 13.89 7.44 3.36
N THR A 193 14.88 6.98 4.10
CA THR A 193 15.34 7.61 5.33
C THR A 193 16.59 8.42 5.02
N ALA A 194 16.56 9.72 5.28
CA ALA A 194 17.70 10.59 5.13
C ALA A 194 18.73 10.33 6.25
N LYS A 195 19.96 10.82 6.06
CA LYS A 195 21.07 10.56 7.00
C LYS A 195 20.82 11.13 8.41
N ASN A 196 19.98 12.15 8.54
CA ASN A 196 19.57 12.72 9.83
C ASN A 196 18.38 11.99 10.49
N GLY A 197 17.84 10.92 9.86
CA GLY A 197 16.69 10.16 10.34
C GLY A 197 15.33 10.63 9.82
N ASP A 198 15.25 11.75 9.09
CA ASP A 198 13.99 12.20 8.48
C ASP A 198 13.50 11.19 7.45
N LEU A 199 12.19 10.92 7.45
CA LEU A 199 11.55 10.12 6.41
C LEU A 199 11.09 11.02 5.26
N LEU A 200 11.37 10.59 4.04
CA LEU A 200 11.07 11.30 2.81
C LEU A 200 10.13 10.43 1.96
N ALA A 201 8.86 10.80 1.89
CA ALA A 201 7.84 10.08 1.13
C ALA A 201 7.54 10.83 -0.17
N THR A 202 7.94 10.26 -1.31
CA THR A 202 7.66 10.80 -2.66
C THR A 202 6.39 10.21 -3.24
N PHE A 203 5.73 10.93 -4.12
CA PHE A 203 4.55 10.47 -4.83
C PHE A 203 4.23 11.37 -6.04
N ASP A 204 3.40 10.87 -6.96
CA ASP A 204 2.74 11.66 -7.98
C ASP A 204 1.64 12.51 -7.36
N ALA A 205 1.68 13.82 -7.52
CA ALA A 205 0.57 14.73 -7.23
C ALA A 205 -0.22 14.97 -8.53
N ARG A 206 -1.31 14.23 -8.72
CA ARG A 206 -2.17 14.28 -9.93
C ARG A 206 -3.33 15.23 -9.70
N TYR A 207 -3.32 16.40 -10.35
CA TYR A 207 -4.27 17.48 -10.04
C TYR A 207 -5.64 17.30 -10.70
N ASN A 208 -5.71 16.79 -11.94
CA ASN A 208 -6.95 16.78 -12.70
C ASN A 208 -7.71 15.45 -12.67
N ALA A 209 -7.01 14.32 -12.58
CA ALA A 209 -7.60 12.98 -12.61
C ALA A 209 -6.66 11.93 -12.03
N GLY A 210 -7.19 10.75 -11.69
CA GLY A 210 -6.39 9.63 -11.19
C GLY A 210 -5.59 8.86 -12.24
N ARG A 211 -5.64 9.25 -13.52
CA ARG A 211 -4.95 8.57 -14.63
C ARG A 211 -3.45 8.80 -14.61
N ASP A 212 -2.71 7.84 -15.22
CA ASP A 212 -1.28 7.98 -15.44
C ASP A 212 -1.02 9.00 -16.57
N LEU A 213 -0.01 9.85 -16.37
CA LEU A 213 0.65 10.70 -17.37
C LEU A 213 -0.30 11.46 -18.32
N GLN A 214 -1.42 11.90 -17.78
CA GLN A 214 -2.35 12.82 -18.42
C GLN A 214 -2.67 13.94 -17.46
N GLY A 215 -2.57 15.14 -17.93
CA GLY A 215 -2.85 16.30 -17.13
C GLY A 215 -1.62 16.76 -16.36
N ASP A 216 -1.84 17.72 -15.51
CA ASP A 216 -0.87 18.30 -14.61
C ASP A 216 -0.52 17.29 -13.52
N ILE A 217 0.72 16.80 -13.54
CA ILE A 217 1.26 15.85 -12.55
C ILE A 217 2.66 16.30 -12.16
N ASP A 218 2.87 16.48 -10.85
CA ASP A 218 4.17 16.76 -10.29
C ASP A 218 4.69 15.57 -9.46
N ILE A 219 6.01 15.44 -9.36
CA ILE A 219 6.60 14.67 -8.27
C ILE A 219 6.60 15.53 -7.02
N ALA A 220 5.87 15.08 -6.02
CA ALA A 220 5.77 15.71 -4.72
C ALA A 220 6.42 14.88 -3.61
N LEU A 221 6.67 15.52 -2.48
CA LEU A 221 7.30 14.94 -1.30
C LEU A 221 6.63 15.44 -0.03
N CYS A 222 6.32 14.53 0.89
CA CYS A 222 6.06 14.83 2.29
C CYS A 222 7.23 14.34 3.15
N ARG A 223 7.65 15.16 4.14
CA ARG A 223 8.73 14.81 5.04
C ARG A 223 8.18 14.60 6.45
N SER A 224 8.72 13.61 7.18
CA SER A 224 8.46 13.39 8.61
C SER A 224 9.76 13.48 9.39
N THR A 225 9.75 14.23 10.48
CA THR A 225 10.89 14.40 11.41
C THR A 225 10.68 13.64 12.73
N ASP A 226 9.59 12.87 12.83
CA ASP A 226 9.15 12.15 14.03
C ASP A 226 8.85 10.67 13.76
N SER A 227 9.62 10.09 12.84
CA SER A 227 9.52 8.66 12.45
C SER A 227 8.12 8.26 11.94
N GLY A 228 7.46 9.16 11.21
CA GLY A 228 6.18 8.91 10.53
C GLY A 228 4.95 9.15 11.38
N ASN A 229 5.06 9.68 12.61
CA ASN A 229 3.90 10.04 13.43
C ASN A 229 3.12 11.21 12.84
N THR A 230 3.83 12.18 12.25
CA THR A 230 3.26 13.30 11.50
C THR A 230 4.03 13.56 10.20
N TRP A 231 3.38 14.19 9.25
CA TRP A 231 3.93 14.53 7.94
C TRP A 231 3.80 16.02 7.69
N LEU A 232 4.92 16.67 7.31
CA LEU A 232 4.96 18.09 6.96
C LEU A 232 4.16 18.34 5.66
N PRO A 233 3.76 19.57 5.39
CA PRO A 233 3.08 19.94 4.14
C PRO A 233 3.84 19.46 2.91
N MET A 234 3.09 19.15 1.87
CA MET A 234 3.59 18.71 0.58
C MET A 234 4.51 19.76 -0.05
N GLN A 235 5.66 19.30 -0.56
CA GLN A 235 6.60 20.09 -1.37
C GLN A 235 6.60 19.53 -2.81
N LYS A 236 6.45 20.38 -3.82
CA LYS A 236 6.73 20.02 -5.21
C LYS A 236 8.23 19.89 -5.41
N VAL A 237 8.68 18.76 -5.94
CA VAL A 237 10.11 18.45 -6.12
C VAL A 237 10.51 18.49 -7.58
N ILE A 238 9.68 17.96 -8.47
CA ILE A 238 9.82 18.10 -9.90
C ILE A 238 8.48 18.58 -10.44
N ASP A 239 8.44 19.85 -10.81
CA ASP A 239 7.34 20.51 -11.50
C ASP A 239 7.92 21.07 -12.80
N MET A 240 7.41 20.62 -13.95
CA MET A 240 7.92 21.05 -15.26
C MET A 240 7.08 22.15 -15.89
N GLY A 241 5.96 22.54 -15.29
CA GLY A 241 5.12 23.64 -15.69
C GLY A 241 4.84 23.65 -17.19
N THR A 242 5.22 24.72 -17.87
CA THR A 242 5.08 24.88 -19.33
C THR A 242 6.35 24.52 -20.11
N TRP A 243 7.13 23.55 -19.62
CA TRP A 243 8.39 23.17 -20.26
C TRP A 243 8.20 22.84 -21.76
N GLY A 244 9.14 23.31 -22.59
CA GLY A 244 9.06 23.18 -24.05
C GLY A 244 7.98 24.04 -24.70
N GLY A 245 7.38 25.00 -23.98
CA GLY A 245 6.28 25.83 -24.44
C GLY A 245 4.93 25.10 -24.51
N LEU A 246 4.82 23.96 -23.82
CA LEU A 246 3.62 23.14 -23.81
C LEU A 246 2.71 23.51 -22.62
N PRO A 247 1.37 23.40 -22.77
CA PRO A 247 0.44 23.68 -21.69
C PRO A 247 0.68 22.76 -20.48
N GLU A 248 0.76 23.34 -19.28
CA GLU A 248 0.96 22.62 -18.02
C GLU A 248 -0.07 21.49 -17.80
N LYS A 249 -1.31 21.73 -18.16
CA LYS A 249 -2.40 20.74 -18.03
C LYS A 249 -2.18 19.40 -18.76
N PHE A 250 -1.18 19.32 -19.64
CA PHE A 250 -0.78 18.11 -20.36
C PHE A 250 0.67 17.69 -20.07
N ASN A 251 1.34 18.41 -19.16
CA ASN A 251 2.78 18.33 -18.95
C ASN A 251 3.04 17.71 -17.57
N GLY A 252 3.27 16.39 -17.52
CA GLY A 252 3.35 15.66 -16.28
C GLY A 252 4.68 14.96 -16.03
N VAL A 253 5.07 14.86 -14.76
CA VAL A 253 6.18 14.03 -14.30
C VAL A 253 5.65 12.99 -13.31
N SER A 254 5.96 11.71 -13.54
CA SER A 254 5.43 10.57 -12.78
C SER A 254 6.53 9.55 -12.48
N ASP A 255 6.16 8.47 -11.78
CA ASP A 255 7.01 7.29 -11.52
C ASP A 255 8.29 7.63 -10.72
N ALA A 256 8.13 8.38 -9.62
CA ALA A 256 9.25 8.79 -8.79
C ALA A 256 10.04 7.60 -8.21
N ALA A 257 11.37 7.65 -8.34
CA ALA A 257 12.30 6.78 -7.60
C ALA A 257 13.22 7.62 -6.72
N ILE A 258 13.19 7.40 -5.41
CA ILE A 258 14.06 8.10 -4.46
C ILE A 258 15.28 7.23 -4.10
N LEU A 259 16.47 7.85 -4.08
CA LEU A 259 17.73 7.20 -3.70
C LEU A 259 18.51 8.08 -2.73
N VAL A 260 19.01 7.49 -1.66
CA VAL A 260 19.95 8.14 -0.73
C VAL A 260 21.32 7.54 -0.96
N ASP A 261 22.32 8.38 -1.20
CA ASP A 261 23.73 7.98 -1.22
C ASP A 261 24.22 7.73 0.21
N ASP A 262 24.41 6.48 0.58
CA ASP A 262 24.81 6.07 1.92
C ASP A 262 26.18 6.66 2.34
N LYS A 263 27.05 7.02 1.38
CA LYS A 263 28.35 7.63 1.67
C LYS A 263 28.25 9.11 2.01
N THR A 264 27.59 9.88 1.16
CA THR A 264 27.55 11.34 1.26
C THR A 264 26.31 11.86 1.97
N GLY A 265 25.20 11.10 1.94
CA GLY A 265 23.89 11.55 2.40
C GLY A 265 23.15 12.38 1.35
N ALA A 266 23.70 12.55 0.14
CA ALA A 266 22.99 13.19 -0.96
C ALA A 266 21.76 12.36 -1.35
N ILE A 267 20.67 13.04 -1.67
CA ILE A 267 19.41 12.41 -2.04
C ILE A 267 19.11 12.75 -3.48
N PHE A 268 18.73 11.74 -4.25
CA PHE A 268 18.34 11.87 -5.64
C PHE A 268 16.88 11.44 -5.79
N ILE A 269 16.11 12.17 -6.60
CA ILE A 269 14.79 11.75 -7.04
C ILE A 269 14.79 11.77 -8.57
N ALA A 270 14.52 10.60 -9.14
CA ALA A 270 14.33 10.42 -10.57
C ALA A 270 12.84 10.44 -10.90
N GLY A 271 12.48 10.94 -12.07
CA GLY A 271 11.10 10.96 -12.58
C GLY A 271 11.04 10.86 -14.09
N LEU A 272 9.92 10.40 -14.59
CA LEU A 272 9.62 10.33 -16.03
C LEU A 272 8.71 11.49 -16.42
N TRP A 273 9.22 12.41 -17.23
CA TRP A 273 8.40 13.42 -17.86
C TRP A 273 7.76 12.89 -19.14
N MET A 274 6.48 13.15 -19.28
CA MET A 274 5.74 12.88 -20.52
C MET A 274 4.75 14.01 -20.81
N HIS A 275 4.55 14.27 -22.09
CA HIS A 275 3.49 15.15 -22.55
C HIS A 275 2.44 14.33 -23.30
N GLY A 276 1.17 14.59 -23.06
CA GLY A 276 0.09 13.87 -23.72
C GLY A 276 -1.09 14.77 -24.03
N VAL A 277 -1.66 14.63 -25.21
CA VAL A 277 -2.85 15.35 -25.64
C VAL A 277 -3.99 14.38 -25.85
N LEU A 278 -5.16 14.74 -25.33
CA LEU A 278 -6.40 14.01 -25.50
C LEU A 278 -7.27 14.67 -26.56
N ASP A 279 -8.03 13.87 -27.30
CA ASP A 279 -9.14 14.34 -28.11
C ASP A 279 -10.34 14.75 -27.24
N ASP A 280 -11.40 15.29 -27.85
CA ASP A 280 -12.61 15.72 -27.16
C ASP A 280 -13.36 14.58 -26.47
N ASN A 281 -13.07 13.33 -26.81
CA ASN A 281 -13.62 12.12 -26.19
C ASN A 281 -12.75 11.61 -25.02
N GLY A 282 -11.67 12.31 -24.67
CA GLY A 282 -10.73 11.91 -23.64
C GLY A 282 -9.83 10.74 -24.03
N LYS A 283 -9.63 10.49 -25.32
CA LYS A 283 -8.70 9.50 -25.85
C LYS A 283 -7.39 10.16 -26.26
N TRP A 284 -6.29 9.40 -26.16
CA TRP A 284 -5.01 9.83 -26.68
C TRP A 284 -5.09 10.05 -28.19
N ILE A 285 -4.52 11.16 -28.66
CA ILE A 285 -4.30 11.38 -30.09
C ILE A 285 -3.15 10.48 -30.52
N GLU A 286 -3.41 9.57 -31.45
CA GLU A 286 -2.45 8.60 -31.96
C GLU A 286 -1.86 9.05 -33.33
N GLY A 287 -0.81 8.34 -33.78
CA GLY A 287 -0.20 8.56 -35.10
C GLY A 287 0.67 9.80 -35.21
N LEU A 288 1.06 10.41 -34.08
CA LEU A 288 1.98 11.53 -34.04
C LEU A 288 3.40 11.09 -34.41
N THR A 289 4.13 11.93 -35.11
CA THR A 289 5.52 11.74 -35.53
C THR A 289 6.39 12.87 -34.98
N ASP A 290 7.70 12.78 -35.17
CA ASP A 290 8.68 13.82 -34.82
C ASP A 290 8.42 15.18 -35.50
N THR A 291 7.68 15.19 -36.63
CA THR A 291 7.25 16.40 -37.32
C THR A 291 5.88 16.92 -36.85
N SER A 292 5.18 16.19 -36.02
CA SER A 292 3.89 16.59 -35.46
C SER A 292 4.06 17.80 -34.53
N LYS A 293 3.13 18.75 -34.63
CA LYS A 293 3.07 19.91 -33.73
C LYS A 293 2.43 19.56 -32.36
N VAL A 294 1.81 18.40 -32.27
CA VAL A 294 1.18 17.86 -31.07
C VAL A 294 2.02 16.70 -30.60
N TRP A 295 2.49 16.73 -29.33
CA TRP A 295 3.35 15.71 -28.78
C TRP A 295 2.53 14.75 -27.90
N ASN A 296 2.83 13.45 -28.03
CA ASN A 296 2.15 12.41 -27.29
C ASN A 296 3.12 11.27 -26.97
N HIS A 297 3.48 11.14 -25.70
CA HIS A 297 4.49 10.18 -25.23
C HIS A 297 3.88 8.98 -24.51
N GLN A 298 2.61 8.64 -24.74
CA GLN A 298 1.96 7.56 -24.05
C GLN A 298 2.75 6.24 -24.09
N TRP A 299 2.49 5.36 -23.13
CA TRP A 299 3.13 4.05 -22.99
C TRP A 299 2.85 3.05 -24.11
N ARG A 300 1.78 3.25 -24.88
CA ARG A 300 1.26 2.32 -25.88
C ARG A 300 1.26 2.98 -27.26
N ASN A 301 1.05 2.15 -28.27
CA ASN A 301 0.79 2.58 -29.64
C ASN A 301 1.84 3.54 -30.22
N LYS A 302 3.13 3.32 -29.91
CA LYS A 302 4.25 4.13 -30.40
C LYS A 302 4.19 5.61 -29.97
N GLY A 303 3.58 5.92 -28.83
CA GLY A 303 3.53 7.29 -28.32
C GLY A 303 4.93 7.86 -28.05
N SER A 304 5.79 7.11 -27.31
CA SER A 304 7.22 7.39 -27.25
C SER A 304 7.93 6.66 -28.37
N GLN A 305 8.83 7.35 -29.07
CA GLN A 305 9.55 6.88 -30.25
C GLN A 305 11.05 6.73 -29.92
N PRO A 306 11.85 6.10 -30.79
CA PRO A 306 13.31 6.21 -30.80
C PRO A 306 13.78 7.66 -30.83
N GLY A 307 14.99 7.91 -30.34
CA GLY A 307 15.61 9.24 -30.25
C GLY A 307 15.72 9.77 -28.84
N PHE A 308 16.06 11.04 -28.67
CA PHE A 308 16.35 11.67 -27.38
C PHE A 308 15.58 12.97 -27.14
N LEU A 309 14.98 13.54 -28.20
CA LEU A 309 14.35 14.85 -28.08
C LEU A 309 13.01 14.78 -27.32
N PRO A 310 12.63 15.84 -26.61
CA PRO A 310 11.31 15.91 -25.97
C PRO A 310 10.13 15.68 -26.91
N THR A 311 10.29 16.02 -28.21
CA THR A 311 9.27 15.76 -29.25
C THR A 311 9.18 14.29 -29.67
N GLN A 312 10.17 13.48 -29.36
CA GLN A 312 10.26 12.08 -29.77
C GLN A 312 9.88 11.11 -28.67
N THR A 313 10.38 11.35 -27.47
CA THR A 313 10.32 10.37 -26.38
C THR A 313 10.14 11.03 -25.03
N ALA A 314 9.59 10.28 -24.07
CA ALA A 314 9.57 10.65 -22.67
C ALA A 314 10.99 10.94 -22.14
N GLN A 315 11.10 11.84 -21.18
CA GLN A 315 12.39 12.32 -20.67
C GLN A 315 12.65 11.84 -19.25
N PHE A 316 13.84 11.34 -19.00
CA PHE A 316 14.29 10.92 -17.68
C PHE A 316 14.91 12.11 -16.95
N LEU A 317 14.22 12.60 -15.92
CA LEU A 317 14.61 13.76 -15.12
C LEU A 317 15.19 13.32 -13.80
N LEU A 318 16.13 14.13 -13.26
CA LEU A 318 16.79 13.90 -11.98
C LEU A 318 16.94 15.21 -11.22
N VAL A 319 16.60 15.18 -9.93
CA VAL A 319 16.92 16.28 -8.98
C VAL A 319 17.76 15.75 -7.83
N LYS A 320 18.49 16.64 -7.17
CA LYS A 320 19.40 16.33 -6.05
C LYS A 320 19.15 17.25 -4.88
N SER A 321 19.19 16.70 -3.67
CA SER A 321 19.24 17.42 -2.39
C SER A 321 20.51 17.05 -1.62
N VAL A 322 21.10 18.02 -0.91
CA VAL A 322 22.26 17.82 -0.02
C VAL A 322 21.97 18.25 1.42
N ASP A 323 20.73 18.59 1.72
CA ASP A 323 20.27 19.13 3.00
C ASP A 323 19.13 18.31 3.65
N ASN A 324 19.15 16.99 3.41
CA ASN A 324 18.14 16.03 3.88
C ASN A 324 16.74 16.31 3.31
N GLY A 325 16.65 16.69 2.03
CA GLY A 325 15.37 16.87 1.32
C GLY A 325 14.64 18.18 1.66
N LYS A 326 15.33 19.18 2.22
CA LYS A 326 14.73 20.49 2.48
C LYS A 326 14.65 21.34 1.21
N THR A 327 15.72 21.32 0.41
CA THR A 327 15.79 22.00 -0.88
C THR A 327 16.30 21.07 -1.97
N TRP A 328 15.97 21.39 -3.22
CA TRP A 328 16.27 20.56 -4.39
C TRP A 328 16.90 21.39 -5.50
N SER A 329 17.78 20.75 -6.27
CA SER A 329 18.31 21.33 -7.50
C SER A 329 17.20 21.53 -8.54
N ILE A 330 17.45 22.33 -9.53
CA ILE A 330 16.65 22.33 -10.76
C ILE A 330 16.71 20.91 -11.39
N PRO A 331 15.66 20.45 -12.10
CA PRO A 331 15.67 19.17 -12.81
C PRO A 331 16.75 19.11 -13.89
N VAL A 332 17.52 18.03 -13.89
CA VAL A 332 18.51 17.71 -14.92
C VAL A 332 17.96 16.60 -15.80
N ASN A 333 17.94 16.81 -17.09
CA ASN A 333 17.54 15.80 -18.07
C ASN A 333 18.72 14.86 -18.36
N ILE A 334 18.61 13.60 -17.90
CA ILE A 334 19.65 12.59 -18.07
C ILE A 334 19.33 11.57 -19.18
N THR A 335 18.29 11.79 -19.98
CA THR A 335 17.84 10.86 -21.03
C THR A 335 18.98 10.40 -21.94
N LYS A 336 19.82 11.33 -22.43
CA LYS A 336 20.96 11.00 -23.29
C LYS A 336 22.06 10.20 -22.59
N MET A 337 22.14 10.21 -21.25
CA MET A 337 23.14 9.47 -20.51
C MET A 337 22.74 7.99 -20.34
N CYS A 338 21.45 7.69 -20.27
CA CYS A 338 20.98 6.38 -19.84
C CYS A 338 20.07 5.65 -20.86
N LYS A 339 19.35 6.36 -21.72
CA LYS A 339 18.52 5.74 -22.77
C LYS A 339 19.37 5.41 -24.01
N ARG A 340 19.16 4.26 -24.63
CA ARG A 340 19.68 3.97 -25.98
C ARG A 340 18.79 4.61 -27.03
N GLU A 341 19.38 5.10 -28.10
CA GLU A 341 18.65 5.87 -29.13
C GLU A 341 17.50 5.08 -29.76
N GLU A 342 17.71 3.78 -30.00
CA GLU A 342 16.74 2.89 -30.62
C GLU A 342 15.57 2.49 -29.69
N TRP A 343 15.65 2.72 -28.39
CA TRP A 343 14.57 2.42 -27.47
C TRP A 343 13.46 3.46 -27.59
N TRP A 344 12.21 3.02 -27.42
CA TRP A 344 11.07 3.91 -27.50
C TRP A 344 10.86 4.74 -26.23
N LEU A 345 10.99 4.10 -25.07
CA LEU A 345 10.77 4.71 -23.77
C LEU A 345 11.84 4.21 -22.80
N PHE A 346 12.30 5.09 -21.91
CA PHE A 346 13.15 4.70 -20.80
C PHE A 346 12.84 5.56 -19.56
N ALA A 347 12.65 4.93 -18.41
CA ALA A 347 12.13 5.53 -17.21
C ALA A 347 12.73 4.91 -15.95
N PRO A 348 12.74 5.61 -14.79
CA PRO A 348 12.93 4.94 -13.53
C PRO A 348 11.79 3.95 -13.30
N ALA A 349 12.07 2.85 -12.60
CA ALA A 349 11.03 2.07 -11.95
C ALA A 349 10.66 2.80 -10.65
N PRO A 350 9.36 2.99 -10.37
CA PRO A 350 8.93 3.78 -9.21
C PRO A 350 9.34 3.14 -7.88
N GLY A 351 9.38 3.95 -6.82
CA GLY A 351 9.71 3.52 -5.47
C GLY A 351 11.08 3.98 -5.01
N ARG A 352 12.12 3.13 -5.10
CA ARG A 352 13.45 3.53 -4.60
C ARG A 352 14.60 2.91 -5.36
N GLY A 353 15.72 3.68 -5.40
CA GLY A 353 17.06 3.17 -5.70
C GLY A 353 17.81 2.75 -4.43
N PHE A 354 19.06 2.34 -4.60
CA PHE A 354 19.94 1.91 -3.52
C PHE A 354 21.42 2.17 -3.83
N THR A 355 22.25 2.23 -2.79
CA THR A 355 23.70 2.35 -2.90
C THR A 355 24.34 0.99 -2.69
N LEU A 356 25.25 0.60 -3.58
CA LEU A 356 26.06 -0.62 -3.42
C LEU A 356 27.15 -0.40 -2.35
N ASN A 357 27.66 -1.48 -1.76
CA ASN A 357 28.72 -1.45 -0.76
C ASN A 357 29.98 -0.69 -1.22
N ASN A 358 30.26 -0.68 -2.51
CA ASN A 358 31.38 0.06 -3.11
C ASN A 358 31.04 1.54 -3.42
N GLY A 359 29.77 1.96 -3.17
CA GLY A 359 29.28 3.32 -3.35
C GLY A 359 28.71 3.64 -4.73
N ILE A 360 28.54 2.68 -5.60
CA ILE A 360 27.81 2.85 -6.84
C ILE A 360 26.34 3.09 -6.52
N LEU A 361 25.74 4.13 -7.11
CA LEU A 361 24.32 4.45 -7.00
C LEU A 361 23.56 3.67 -8.05
N VAL A 362 22.43 3.06 -7.70
CA VAL A 362 21.64 2.24 -8.60
C VAL A 362 20.16 2.62 -8.53
N PHE A 363 19.57 2.93 -9.67
CA PHE A 363 18.12 2.96 -9.86
C PHE A 363 17.67 1.69 -10.61
N PRO A 364 16.69 0.92 -10.12
CA PRO A 364 15.92 0.03 -10.97
C PRO A 364 15.23 0.86 -12.05
N THR A 365 15.22 0.37 -13.28
CA THR A 365 14.69 1.09 -14.44
C THR A 365 13.86 0.17 -15.34
N GLN A 366 13.05 0.78 -16.18
CA GLN A 366 12.16 0.12 -17.13
C GLN A 366 12.20 0.83 -18.49
N GLY A 367 11.88 0.10 -19.53
CA GLY A 367 11.85 0.68 -20.86
C GLY A 367 11.05 -0.12 -21.86
N ARG A 368 11.12 0.35 -23.11
CA ARG A 368 10.67 -0.39 -24.28
C ARG A 368 11.81 -0.41 -25.28
N ASP A 369 12.15 -1.61 -25.76
CA ASP A 369 13.23 -1.82 -26.71
C ASP A 369 12.88 -1.27 -28.11
N LYS A 370 13.74 -1.52 -29.09
CA LYS A 370 13.57 -1.11 -30.51
C LYS A 370 12.29 -1.66 -31.16
N ASP A 371 11.76 -2.74 -30.64
CA ASP A 371 10.54 -3.39 -31.13
C ASP A 371 9.30 -3.01 -30.27
N GLY A 372 9.48 -2.12 -29.30
CA GLY A 372 8.44 -1.68 -28.38
C GLY A 372 8.12 -2.67 -27.27
N LYS A 373 8.92 -3.73 -27.10
CA LYS A 373 8.74 -4.74 -26.06
C LYS A 373 9.16 -4.18 -24.71
N PRO A 374 8.30 -4.26 -23.69
CA PRO A 374 8.66 -3.84 -22.34
C PRO A 374 9.78 -4.67 -21.72
N PHE A 375 10.70 -4.01 -21.04
CA PHE A 375 11.80 -4.63 -20.30
C PHE A 375 12.09 -3.90 -18.99
N SER A 376 12.79 -4.59 -18.07
CA SER A 376 13.36 -4.03 -16.84
C SER A 376 14.88 -4.14 -16.89
N ASN A 377 15.58 -3.21 -16.24
CA ASN A 377 17.02 -3.25 -16.08
C ASN A 377 17.48 -2.35 -14.91
N ILE A 378 18.73 -1.93 -14.86
CA ILE A 378 19.26 -0.96 -13.91
C ILE A 378 20.00 0.17 -14.61
N THR A 379 19.88 1.38 -14.04
CA THR A 379 20.70 2.54 -14.36
C THR A 379 21.57 2.88 -13.16
N TYR A 380 22.86 3.10 -13.34
CA TYR A 380 23.79 3.27 -12.25
C TYR A 380 24.81 4.40 -12.49
N SER A 381 25.32 4.96 -11.38
CA SER A 381 26.38 5.98 -11.39
C SER A 381 27.56 5.54 -10.55
N LYS A 382 28.76 5.70 -11.09
CA LYS A 382 30.04 5.38 -10.43
C LYS A 382 30.73 6.61 -9.83
N ASP A 383 30.21 7.80 -10.10
CA ASP A 383 30.85 9.10 -9.83
C ASP A 383 29.98 10.03 -8.95
N GLY A 384 29.09 9.45 -8.12
CA GLY A 384 28.25 10.19 -7.20
C GLY A 384 27.09 10.94 -7.88
N GLY A 385 26.59 10.42 -8.98
CA GLY A 385 25.42 10.93 -9.70
C GLY A 385 25.72 12.01 -10.73
N LYS A 386 26.99 12.17 -11.14
CA LYS A 386 27.37 13.11 -12.21
C LYS A 386 27.06 12.54 -13.59
N THR A 387 27.38 11.26 -13.79
CA THR A 387 27.05 10.52 -15.03
C THR A 387 26.33 9.23 -14.70
N TRP A 388 25.52 8.75 -15.67
CA TRP A 388 24.68 7.58 -15.52
C TRP A 388 24.86 6.65 -16.71
N GLU A 389 24.99 5.37 -16.41
CA GLU A 389 25.10 4.28 -17.39
C GLU A 389 23.91 3.33 -17.21
N THR A 390 23.51 2.63 -18.26
CA THR A 390 22.41 1.65 -18.19
C THR A 390 22.88 0.26 -18.57
N SER A 391 22.28 -0.75 -17.93
CA SER A 391 22.59 -2.16 -18.18
C SER A 391 21.85 -2.71 -19.41
N GLU A 392 22.13 -3.98 -19.75
CA GLU A 392 21.32 -4.76 -20.66
C GLU A 392 19.93 -5.04 -20.06
N PRO A 393 18.90 -5.29 -20.90
CA PRO A 393 17.62 -5.82 -20.43
C PRO A 393 17.79 -7.07 -19.57
N ALA A 394 17.08 -7.13 -18.44
CA ALA A 394 17.33 -8.12 -17.39
C ALA A 394 16.72 -9.51 -17.68
N ALA A 395 15.70 -9.58 -18.54
CA ALA A 395 15.02 -10.82 -18.87
C ALA A 395 14.56 -10.84 -20.34
N SER A 396 14.45 -12.03 -20.90
CA SER A 396 13.90 -12.23 -22.24
C SER A 396 12.37 -12.11 -22.29
N GLU A 397 11.69 -12.28 -21.16
CA GLU A 397 10.23 -12.11 -21.06
C GLU A 397 9.84 -10.62 -20.91
N SER A 398 8.57 -10.32 -21.19
CA SER A 398 8.03 -8.96 -21.06
C SER A 398 7.87 -8.60 -19.57
N THR A 399 8.73 -7.68 -19.13
CA THR A 399 8.72 -7.11 -17.77
C THR A 399 8.60 -5.59 -17.81
N SER A 400 8.33 -4.95 -16.68
CA SER A 400 8.23 -3.50 -16.60
C SER A 400 8.82 -2.99 -15.28
N GLU A 401 8.03 -2.37 -14.42
CA GLU A 401 8.49 -1.85 -13.12
C GLU A 401 9.20 -2.92 -12.28
N CYS A 402 10.27 -2.52 -11.61
CA CYS A 402 11.10 -3.45 -10.86
C CYS A 402 11.67 -2.82 -9.59
N ALA A 403 12.02 -3.67 -8.62
CA ALA A 403 12.73 -3.29 -7.40
C ALA A 403 14.03 -4.10 -7.29
N GLY A 404 15.07 -3.51 -6.71
CA GLY A 404 16.37 -4.17 -6.60
C GLY A 404 17.02 -3.99 -5.24
N VAL A 405 17.92 -4.91 -4.90
CA VAL A 405 18.79 -4.86 -3.71
C VAL A 405 20.13 -5.51 -3.99
N GLN A 406 21.15 -5.15 -3.21
CA GLN A 406 22.40 -5.91 -3.18
C GLN A 406 22.29 -7.05 -2.16
N LEU A 407 22.50 -8.29 -2.59
CA LEU A 407 22.53 -9.49 -1.75
C LEU A 407 23.78 -9.55 -0.87
N SER A 408 23.87 -10.55 0.01
CA SER A 408 24.98 -10.69 0.94
C SER A 408 26.27 -11.12 0.27
N ASP A 409 26.20 -11.79 -0.87
CA ASP A 409 27.33 -12.18 -1.72
C ASP A 409 27.84 -11.05 -2.63
N GLY A 410 27.18 -9.86 -2.59
CA GLY A 410 27.53 -8.71 -3.41
C GLY A 410 26.81 -8.64 -4.75
N THR A 411 26.09 -9.66 -5.18
CA THR A 411 25.28 -9.63 -6.40
C THR A 411 24.08 -8.68 -6.25
N ILE A 412 23.55 -8.19 -7.35
CA ILE A 412 22.31 -7.41 -7.38
C ILE A 412 21.17 -8.34 -7.76
N MET A 413 20.14 -8.41 -6.94
CA MET A 413 18.85 -9.02 -7.29
C MET A 413 17.91 -7.96 -7.85
N LEU A 414 17.28 -8.26 -8.99
CA LEU A 414 16.21 -7.48 -9.58
C LEU A 414 14.92 -8.30 -9.59
N ASN A 415 13.87 -7.75 -9.01
CA ASN A 415 12.53 -8.36 -8.89
C ASN A 415 11.55 -7.54 -9.72
N MET A 416 10.97 -8.15 -10.75
CA MET A 416 10.29 -7.46 -11.84
C MET A 416 8.80 -7.78 -11.91
N ARG A 417 7.98 -6.77 -12.19
CA ARG A 417 6.58 -6.90 -12.58
C ARG A 417 6.51 -7.61 -13.94
N THR A 418 5.75 -8.70 -13.98
CA THR A 418 5.71 -9.61 -15.13
C THR A 418 4.40 -9.49 -15.88
N ASN A 419 4.45 -9.01 -17.12
CA ASN A 419 3.25 -8.75 -17.91
C ASN A 419 2.48 -10.03 -18.28
N ALA A 420 3.16 -11.17 -18.38
CA ALA A 420 2.55 -12.48 -18.61
C ALA A 420 1.63 -12.96 -17.46
N ASN A 421 1.68 -12.32 -16.30
CA ASN A 421 0.77 -12.65 -15.19
C ASN A 421 -0.65 -12.10 -15.38
N LYS A 422 -0.89 -11.25 -16.38
CA LYS A 422 -2.22 -10.66 -16.61
C LYS A 422 -3.26 -11.76 -16.87
N GLY A 423 -4.22 -11.90 -15.93
CA GLY A 423 -5.26 -12.93 -15.99
C GLY A 423 -4.79 -14.35 -15.66
N LEU A 424 -3.53 -14.54 -15.22
CA LEU A 424 -3.00 -15.84 -14.84
C LEU A 424 -3.24 -16.13 -13.36
N GLU A 425 -4.19 -17.00 -13.06
CA GLU A 425 -4.51 -17.42 -11.67
C GLU A 425 -3.77 -18.70 -11.23
N GLY A 426 -3.26 -19.46 -12.19
CA GLY A 426 -2.66 -20.78 -11.99
C GLY A 426 -1.20 -20.77 -11.53
N VAL A 427 -0.57 -21.92 -11.70
CA VAL A 427 0.88 -22.12 -11.54
C VAL A 427 1.64 -21.22 -12.53
N GLY A 428 2.78 -20.67 -12.12
CA GLY A 428 3.57 -19.77 -12.95
C GLY A 428 3.18 -18.28 -12.83
N ASN A 429 2.11 -17.92 -12.08
CA ASN A 429 1.95 -16.53 -11.65
C ASN A 429 2.97 -16.25 -10.57
N GLY A 430 3.87 -15.32 -10.83
CA GLY A 430 4.90 -14.88 -9.90
C GLY A 430 5.78 -13.82 -10.53
N ARG A 431 6.54 -13.11 -9.68
CA ARG A 431 7.52 -12.10 -10.09
C ARG A 431 8.65 -12.77 -10.88
N THR A 432 9.12 -12.14 -11.94
CA THR A 432 10.38 -12.52 -12.59
C THR A 432 11.53 -12.00 -11.75
N VAL A 433 12.46 -12.88 -11.38
CA VAL A 433 13.60 -12.56 -10.50
C VAL A 433 14.90 -13.00 -11.17
N VAL A 434 15.86 -12.07 -11.23
CA VAL A 434 17.19 -12.32 -11.80
C VAL A 434 18.27 -11.72 -10.90
N THR A 435 19.52 -12.16 -11.09
CA THR A 435 20.70 -11.62 -10.39
C THR A 435 21.81 -11.27 -11.37
N THR A 436 22.66 -10.31 -10.99
CA THR A 436 23.85 -9.92 -11.74
C THR A 436 25.03 -9.63 -10.79
N ALA A 437 26.25 -9.98 -11.22
CA ALA A 437 27.48 -9.65 -10.52
C ALA A 437 28.32 -8.57 -11.23
N ASP A 438 27.90 -8.13 -12.42
CA ASP A 438 28.67 -7.29 -13.35
C ASP A 438 27.92 -6.01 -13.78
N LEU A 439 27.06 -5.49 -12.90
CA LEU A 439 26.21 -4.30 -13.14
C LEU A 439 25.25 -4.51 -14.34
N GLY A 440 24.78 -5.74 -14.52
CA GLY A 440 23.77 -6.06 -15.53
C GLY A 440 24.30 -6.17 -16.96
N LYS A 441 25.61 -6.41 -17.16
CA LYS A 441 26.13 -6.86 -18.45
C LYS A 441 25.62 -8.27 -18.76
N THR A 442 25.51 -9.11 -17.74
CA THR A 442 24.89 -10.43 -17.79
C THR A 442 23.91 -10.64 -16.65
N TRP A 443 22.85 -11.41 -16.91
CA TRP A 443 21.80 -11.70 -15.95
C TRP A 443 21.59 -13.22 -15.82
N LYS A 444 21.37 -13.67 -14.58
CA LYS A 444 21.08 -15.07 -14.24
C LYS A 444 19.69 -15.16 -13.63
N VAL A 445 18.86 -16.07 -14.13
CA VAL A 445 17.53 -16.32 -13.56
C VAL A 445 17.69 -16.89 -12.15
N HIS A 446 16.97 -16.29 -11.19
CA HIS A 446 16.95 -16.75 -9.80
C HIS A 446 15.96 -17.91 -9.64
N GLN A 447 16.25 -18.85 -8.72
CA GLN A 447 15.44 -20.06 -8.51
C GLN A 447 13.98 -19.78 -8.12
N THR A 448 13.70 -18.64 -7.50
CA THR A 448 12.34 -18.24 -7.09
C THR A 448 11.57 -17.48 -8.18
N SER A 449 12.21 -17.28 -9.36
CA SER A 449 11.57 -16.62 -10.48
C SER A 449 10.28 -17.35 -10.88
N ARG A 450 9.19 -16.61 -11.07
CA ARG A 450 7.88 -17.11 -11.50
C ARG A 450 7.19 -18.09 -10.54
N SER A 451 7.62 -18.16 -9.26
CA SER A 451 7.10 -19.16 -8.32
C SER A 451 6.75 -18.61 -6.93
N ALA A 452 7.69 -17.95 -6.25
CA ALA A 452 7.58 -17.67 -4.82
C ALA A 452 6.73 -16.43 -4.45
N LEU A 453 6.63 -15.46 -5.35
CA LEU A 453 6.01 -14.16 -5.08
C LEU A 453 4.88 -13.88 -6.07
N PRO A 454 3.63 -14.30 -5.76
CA PRO A 454 2.49 -14.04 -6.64
C PRO A 454 2.21 -12.55 -6.78
N GLU A 455 1.68 -12.13 -7.94
CA GLU A 455 1.36 -10.73 -8.22
C GLU A 455 0.18 -10.55 -9.19
N PRO A 456 -0.62 -9.47 -9.03
CA PRO A 456 -1.68 -9.11 -9.96
C PRO A 456 -1.21 -8.09 -11.02
N VAL A 457 0.00 -8.26 -11.57
CA VAL A 457 0.63 -7.26 -12.48
C VAL A 457 0.67 -5.88 -11.82
N CYS A 458 1.42 -5.78 -10.71
CA CYS A 458 1.52 -4.57 -9.90
C CYS A 458 2.98 -4.33 -9.49
N MET A 459 3.38 -3.07 -9.30
CA MET A 459 4.66 -2.74 -8.68
C MET A 459 4.73 -3.34 -7.26
N ALA A 460 5.94 -3.60 -6.78
CA ALA A 460 6.22 -4.11 -5.45
C ALA A 460 7.50 -3.46 -4.90
N SER A 461 7.67 -3.51 -3.59
CA SER A 461 8.89 -3.07 -2.95
C SER A 461 9.74 -4.25 -2.49
N LEU A 462 11.03 -4.21 -2.79
CA LEU A 462 12.06 -5.13 -2.28
C LEU A 462 13.10 -4.29 -1.54
N TYR A 463 13.42 -4.67 -0.31
CA TYR A 463 14.31 -3.93 0.56
C TYR A 463 15.17 -4.85 1.42
N LYS A 464 16.47 -4.55 1.57
CA LYS A 464 17.37 -5.23 2.49
C LYS A 464 17.52 -4.41 3.77
N HIS A 465 16.95 -4.90 4.86
CA HIS A 465 17.12 -4.30 6.18
C HIS A 465 18.30 -4.95 6.91
N GLN A 466 19.16 -4.11 7.50
CA GLN A 466 20.27 -4.53 8.35
C GLN A 466 19.92 -4.27 9.81
N TYR A 467 20.20 -5.24 10.68
CA TYR A 467 19.93 -5.15 12.11
C TYR A 467 21.03 -5.82 12.94
N LEU A 468 21.07 -5.52 14.23
CA LEU A 468 21.97 -6.15 15.16
C LEU A 468 21.24 -7.26 15.95
N LYS A 469 21.79 -8.48 15.94
CA LYS A 469 21.32 -9.57 16.80
C LYS A 469 22.53 -10.11 17.58
N ASN A 470 22.48 -9.99 18.93
CA ASN A 470 23.59 -10.38 19.81
C ASN A 470 24.93 -9.74 19.42
N GLY A 471 24.92 -8.43 19.09
CA GLY A 471 26.09 -7.67 18.68
C GLY A 471 26.61 -7.97 17.26
N LYS A 472 26.00 -8.91 16.54
CA LYS A 472 26.39 -9.27 15.16
C LYS A 472 25.45 -8.64 14.15
N LYS A 473 26.03 -8.05 13.08
CA LYS A 473 25.25 -7.55 11.95
C LYS A 473 24.57 -8.71 11.22
N LYS A 474 23.29 -8.60 11.02
CA LYS A 474 22.43 -9.49 10.24
C LYS A 474 21.67 -8.69 9.21
N SER A 475 21.17 -9.35 8.19
CA SER A 475 20.25 -8.74 7.23
C SER A 475 19.06 -9.64 6.97
N VAL A 476 17.98 -9.03 6.50
CA VAL A 476 16.76 -9.68 6.10
C VAL A 476 16.23 -8.98 4.85
N LEU A 477 15.76 -9.75 3.87
CA LEU A 477 15.02 -9.18 2.75
C LEU A 477 13.55 -9.05 3.11
N LEU A 478 12.99 -7.90 2.77
CA LEU A 478 11.60 -7.52 2.98
C LEU A 478 10.96 -7.26 1.62
N PHE A 479 9.76 -7.80 1.42
CA PHE A 479 9.01 -7.64 0.19
C PHE A 479 7.56 -7.28 0.50
N VAL A 480 7.04 -6.22 -0.11
CA VAL A 480 5.64 -5.80 0.05
C VAL A 480 4.96 -5.70 -1.31
N ASN A 481 3.84 -6.37 -1.44
CA ASN A 481 2.97 -6.30 -2.62
C ASN A 481 1.54 -6.76 -2.29
N PRO A 482 0.58 -6.57 -3.21
CA PRO A 482 -0.70 -7.28 -3.16
C PRO A 482 -0.44 -8.80 -3.20
N ASN A 483 -0.81 -9.52 -2.15
CA ASN A 483 -0.67 -10.99 -2.09
C ASN A 483 -1.86 -11.69 -2.77
N SER A 484 -2.05 -11.35 -4.02
CA SER A 484 -3.13 -11.83 -4.89
C SER A 484 -2.57 -12.04 -6.30
N LYS A 485 -3.19 -12.90 -7.08
CA LYS A 485 -2.82 -13.12 -8.48
C LYS A 485 -3.61 -12.26 -9.46
N VAL A 486 -4.75 -11.71 -9.04
CA VAL A 486 -5.70 -11.04 -9.95
C VAL A 486 -6.10 -9.64 -9.51
N THR A 487 -6.16 -9.37 -8.19
CA THR A 487 -6.65 -8.10 -7.63
C THR A 487 -5.60 -7.41 -6.78
N ARG A 488 -5.65 -6.07 -6.71
CA ARG A 488 -4.73 -5.28 -5.91
C ARG A 488 -5.27 -5.11 -4.48
N ASN A 489 -5.38 -6.23 -3.77
CA ASN A 489 -5.76 -6.31 -2.36
C ASN A 489 -4.78 -7.17 -1.57
N HIS A 490 -5.03 -7.37 -0.27
CA HIS A 490 -4.16 -8.15 0.61
C HIS A 490 -2.71 -7.67 0.57
N ILE A 491 -2.51 -6.35 0.75
CA ILE A 491 -1.16 -5.78 0.86
C ILE A 491 -0.44 -6.48 2.01
N THR A 492 0.63 -7.20 1.68
CA THR A 492 1.30 -8.12 2.60
C THR A 492 2.81 -7.88 2.62
N LEU A 493 3.36 -7.74 3.81
CA LEU A 493 4.80 -7.81 4.04
C LEU A 493 5.22 -9.27 4.12
N LYS A 494 6.24 -9.64 3.34
CA LYS A 494 6.88 -10.94 3.30
C LYS A 494 8.33 -10.80 3.67
N VAL A 495 8.91 -11.85 4.25
CA VAL A 495 10.26 -11.82 4.82
C VAL A 495 11.07 -13.01 4.34
N SER A 496 12.35 -12.78 3.99
CA SER A 496 13.31 -13.81 3.66
C SER A 496 14.59 -13.64 4.48
N PHE A 497 15.05 -14.72 5.10
CA PHE A 497 16.27 -14.75 5.92
C PHE A 497 17.47 -15.35 5.20
N ASP A 498 17.32 -15.71 3.92
CA ASP A 498 18.28 -16.45 3.09
C ASP A 498 18.49 -15.80 1.73
N ASP A 499 18.56 -14.46 1.71
CA ASP A 499 18.78 -13.67 0.49
C ASP A 499 17.75 -13.93 -0.63
N GLY A 500 16.49 -14.17 -0.26
CA GLY A 500 15.38 -14.33 -1.19
C GLY A 500 15.17 -15.74 -1.72
N ASN A 501 15.90 -16.74 -1.20
CA ASN A 501 15.73 -18.14 -1.61
C ASN A 501 14.41 -18.74 -1.10
N THR A 502 13.95 -18.32 0.09
CA THR A 502 12.66 -18.72 0.63
C THR A 502 11.89 -17.53 1.20
N TRP A 503 10.54 -17.62 1.18
CA TRP A 503 9.60 -16.62 1.68
C TRP A 503 8.52 -17.31 2.52
N PRO A 504 8.82 -17.71 3.78
CA PRO A 504 7.93 -18.54 4.60
C PRO A 504 6.62 -17.81 4.92
N SER A 505 5.49 -18.47 4.67
CA SER A 505 4.16 -17.87 4.80
C SER A 505 3.74 -17.58 6.25
N ASP A 506 4.28 -18.29 7.23
CA ASP A 506 4.08 -18.04 8.66
C ASP A 506 4.72 -16.73 9.14
N LYS A 507 5.62 -16.15 8.34
CA LYS A 507 6.24 -14.83 8.57
C LYS A 507 5.59 -13.71 7.76
N HIS A 508 4.49 -13.97 7.06
CA HIS A 508 3.74 -12.93 6.35
C HIS A 508 2.93 -12.07 7.31
N ILE A 509 2.93 -10.75 7.08
CA ILE A 509 2.09 -9.78 7.80
C ILE A 509 1.14 -9.12 6.81
N LEU A 510 -0.16 -9.35 6.97
CA LEU A 510 -1.20 -8.67 6.23
C LEU A 510 -1.37 -7.24 6.77
N LEU A 511 -1.20 -6.25 5.90
CA LEU A 511 -1.28 -4.83 6.24
C LEU A 511 -2.66 -4.24 5.94
N ASP A 512 -3.28 -4.69 4.84
CA ASP A 512 -4.58 -4.20 4.36
C ASP A 512 -5.23 -5.28 3.47
N GLU A 513 -6.37 -5.84 3.90
CA GLU A 513 -7.05 -6.89 3.12
C GLU A 513 -7.90 -6.35 1.98
N LEU A 514 -8.26 -5.06 2.00
CA LEU A 514 -9.17 -4.47 1.02
C LEU A 514 -8.43 -3.98 -0.23
N ASN A 515 -9.21 -3.62 -1.24
CA ASN A 515 -8.66 -3.11 -2.50
C ASN A 515 -8.05 -1.72 -2.32
N GLY A 516 -6.89 -1.54 -2.94
CA GLY A 516 -6.19 -0.27 -3.11
C GLY A 516 -5.59 -0.18 -4.51
N ALA A 517 -4.76 0.83 -4.78
CA ALA A 517 -4.02 0.90 -6.03
C ALA A 517 -2.76 0.01 -6.01
N GLY A 518 -2.28 -0.39 -4.82
CA GLY A 518 -1.42 -1.55 -4.59
C GLY A 518 0.08 -1.32 -4.63
N TYR A 519 0.56 -0.14 -5.01
CA TYR A 519 1.99 0.18 -4.99
C TYR A 519 2.49 0.39 -3.57
N SER A 520 3.75 0.07 -3.31
CA SER A 520 4.34 0.15 -1.97
C SER A 520 5.83 0.47 -2.02
N CYS A 521 6.37 1.00 -0.92
CA CYS A 521 7.79 1.19 -0.73
C CYS A 521 8.18 1.00 0.74
N ILE A 522 9.40 0.48 1.00
CA ILE A 522 9.91 0.16 2.34
C ILE A 522 11.16 0.97 2.62
N THR A 523 11.35 1.39 3.89
CA THR A 523 12.61 1.95 4.39
C THR A 523 12.88 1.47 5.81
N SER A 524 14.16 1.51 6.24
CA SER A 524 14.53 1.36 7.65
C SER A 524 14.30 2.69 8.37
N ILE A 525 13.70 2.67 9.56
CA ILE A 525 13.62 3.82 10.46
C ILE A 525 14.82 3.78 11.40
N ASP A 526 15.03 2.65 12.01
CA ASP A 526 16.15 2.37 12.90
C ASP A 526 16.53 0.87 12.81
N ASN A 527 17.37 0.38 13.74
CA ASN A 527 17.86 -1.00 13.74
C ASN A 527 16.76 -2.06 13.92
N ASP A 528 15.68 -1.72 14.61
CA ASP A 528 14.60 -2.64 14.97
C ASP A 528 13.28 -2.35 14.25
N THR A 529 13.21 -1.23 13.52
CA THR A 529 11.95 -0.70 13.00
C THR A 529 12.04 -0.38 11.52
N ILE A 530 11.02 -0.78 10.77
CA ILE A 530 10.83 -0.40 9.37
C ILE A 530 9.58 0.45 9.19
N GLY A 531 9.60 1.29 8.17
CA GLY A 531 8.46 2.05 7.67
C GLY A 531 8.03 1.54 6.30
N ILE A 532 6.73 1.39 6.12
CA ILE A 532 6.12 0.96 4.86
C ILE A 532 5.09 2.01 4.44
N ILE A 533 5.27 2.58 3.27
CA ILE A 533 4.26 3.40 2.60
C ILE A 533 3.58 2.56 1.51
N TYR A 534 2.28 2.70 1.34
CA TYR A 534 1.54 1.99 0.29
C TYR A 534 0.22 2.68 -0.06
N GLU A 535 -0.28 2.38 -1.24
CA GLU A 535 -1.59 2.78 -1.73
C GLU A 535 -2.65 1.84 -1.16
N GLY A 536 -3.35 2.28 -0.13
CA GLY A 536 -4.23 1.43 0.66
C GLY A 536 -5.71 1.76 0.54
N SER A 537 -6.50 1.07 1.35
CA SER A 537 -7.96 1.17 1.32
C SER A 537 -8.52 2.34 2.14
N GLN A 538 -7.77 2.87 3.10
CA GLN A 538 -8.26 3.85 4.07
C GLN A 538 -7.78 5.29 3.82
N ALA A 539 -6.77 5.48 3.00
CA ALA A 539 -6.27 6.75 2.49
C ALA A 539 -5.54 6.50 1.17
N GLN A 540 -5.21 7.55 0.41
CA GLN A 540 -4.49 7.38 -0.85
C GLN A 540 -3.08 6.82 -0.60
N LEU A 541 -2.36 7.40 0.38
CA LEU A 541 -1.05 6.91 0.80
C LEU A 541 -1.03 6.72 2.31
N ILE A 542 -0.80 5.48 2.73
CA ILE A 542 -0.78 5.04 4.13
C ILE A 542 0.64 4.71 4.54
N PHE A 543 1.04 5.14 5.72
CA PHE A 543 2.29 4.78 6.33
C PHE A 543 2.06 3.90 7.58
N GLN A 544 2.70 2.75 7.62
CA GLN A 544 2.74 1.86 8.78
C GLN A 544 4.16 1.67 9.29
N LYS A 545 4.31 1.65 10.60
CA LYS A 545 5.54 1.33 11.31
C LYS A 545 5.47 -0.10 11.84
N ILE A 546 6.51 -0.90 11.61
CA ILE A 546 6.57 -2.30 12.05
C ILE A 546 7.87 -2.53 12.80
N ASN A 547 7.74 -3.02 14.05
CA ASN A 547 8.87 -3.50 14.81
C ASN A 547 9.23 -4.92 14.35
N LEU A 548 10.47 -5.11 13.91
CA LEU A 548 10.95 -6.37 13.35
C LEU A 548 11.07 -7.50 14.37
N LYS A 549 11.14 -7.21 15.68
CA LYS A 549 11.10 -8.25 16.73
C LYS A 549 9.86 -9.14 16.63
N GLN A 550 8.75 -8.58 16.11
CA GLN A 550 7.52 -9.34 15.86
C GLN A 550 7.64 -10.39 14.74
N ILE A 551 8.71 -10.35 13.97
CA ILE A 551 8.93 -11.20 12.78
C ILE A 551 10.15 -12.10 12.99
N ILE A 552 11.20 -11.57 13.65
CA ILE A 552 12.53 -12.22 13.80
C ILE A 552 12.56 -13.17 14.99
N GLU A 553 11.71 -12.93 16.01
CA GLU A 553 11.47 -13.80 17.14
C GLU A 553 10.32 -14.78 16.84
#